data_e326a8700315ed3b2d6e8c57c3d7c51e
#
_entry.id   e326a8700315ed3b2d6e8c57c3d7c51e
#
_cell.length_a   1.000
_cell.length_b   1.000
_cell.length_c   1.000
_cell.angle_alpha   90.00
_cell.angle_beta   90.00
_cell.angle_gamma   90.00
#
_symmetry.space_group_name_H-M   'P 1'
#
loop_
_entity.id
_entity.type
_entity.pdbx_description
1 polymer ?
#
loop_
_entity_poly.entity_id
_entity_poly.type
_entity_poly.pdbx_seq_one_letter_code
_entity_poly.pdbx_strand_id
1 'polypeptide(L)'
;GVDCIVSGAGLPMNLPEIVHKAEEVLAASGIRRATKLVPIVSTRKALDVIIKYWKKKYDTTPDMVVVEGPQAGGHLGFTPEELDSYTPASYDEEIKSILSKTKEMQIPCVVGGGVYTRQDWEHYADLGADGVQMATRFVTTEECDASMAYKQAYIQAKKEDIVIVKSPVGMPGRAIHNVFLDKVRQGERFMRGCRQCITTCNPATVPYCITEALINAVEG
;
A
#
# COMPACT_ATOMS: atom_id res chain seq x y z
N GLY A 1 10.47 15.46 -12.19
CA GLY A 1 10.48 14.06 -11.76
C GLY A 1 10.65 13.95 -10.26
N VAL A 2 10.48 12.77 -9.74
CA VAL A 2 10.63 12.45 -8.31
C VAL A 2 11.90 11.64 -8.07
N ASP A 3 12.43 11.66 -6.84
CA ASP A 3 13.65 10.95 -6.50
C ASP A 3 13.39 9.47 -6.17
N CYS A 4 12.16 9.14 -5.75
CA CYS A 4 11.76 7.79 -5.36
C CYS A 4 10.29 7.53 -5.74
N ILE A 5 9.99 6.30 -6.17
CA ILE A 5 8.63 5.82 -6.42
C ILE A 5 8.37 4.61 -5.54
N VAL A 6 7.44 4.75 -4.59
CA VAL A 6 6.90 3.65 -3.79
C VAL A 6 5.63 3.14 -4.49
N SER A 7 5.60 1.88 -4.86
CA SER A 7 4.51 1.30 -5.66
C SER A 7 3.95 0.03 -5.03
N GLY A 8 2.63 0.02 -4.85
CA GLY A 8 1.85 -1.06 -4.25
C GLY A 8 0.51 -1.29 -4.97
N ALA A 9 -0.45 -1.87 -4.24
CA ALA A 9 -1.76 -2.30 -4.75
C ALA A 9 -1.65 -3.31 -5.91
N GLY A 10 -0.79 -4.29 -5.74
CA GLY A 10 -0.38 -5.31 -6.69
C GLY A 10 1.13 -5.28 -6.92
N LEU A 11 1.67 -6.33 -7.53
CA LEU A 11 3.10 -6.41 -7.80
C LEU A 11 3.48 -5.50 -8.99
N PRO A 12 4.36 -4.49 -8.80
CA PRO A 12 4.71 -3.52 -9.84
C PRO A 12 5.73 -4.11 -10.84
N MET A 13 5.34 -5.15 -11.57
CA MET A 13 6.24 -5.95 -12.42
C MET A 13 6.95 -5.13 -13.49
N ASN A 14 6.28 -4.11 -14.06
CA ASN A 14 6.80 -3.28 -15.15
C ASN A 14 7.29 -1.89 -14.69
N LEU A 15 7.36 -1.62 -13.40
CA LEU A 15 7.81 -0.34 -12.87
C LEU A 15 9.19 0.08 -13.39
N PRO A 16 10.22 -0.80 -13.44
CA PRO A 16 11.53 -0.43 -13.99
C PRO A 16 11.46 0.06 -15.44
N GLU A 17 10.66 -0.59 -16.28
CA GLU A 17 10.49 -0.20 -17.69
C GLU A 17 9.83 1.17 -17.83
N ILE A 18 8.79 1.44 -17.03
CA ILE A 18 8.06 2.71 -17.06
C ILE A 18 8.99 3.85 -16.64
N VAL A 19 9.75 3.65 -15.56
CA VAL A 19 10.65 4.67 -15.02
C VAL A 19 11.81 4.91 -16.00
N HIS A 20 12.40 3.87 -16.55
CA HIS A 20 13.48 4.00 -17.54
C HIS A 20 13.04 4.81 -18.77
N LYS A 21 11.87 4.52 -19.34
CA LYS A 21 11.30 5.31 -20.45
C LYS A 21 11.07 6.79 -20.08
N ALA A 22 10.61 7.05 -18.85
CA ALA A 22 10.43 8.42 -18.39
C ALA A 22 11.76 9.16 -18.22
N GLU A 23 12.80 8.47 -17.73
CA GLU A 23 14.15 9.02 -17.58
C GLU A 23 14.81 9.30 -18.94
N GLU A 24 14.59 8.47 -19.96
CA GLU A 24 15.04 8.71 -21.33
C GLU A 24 14.43 10.01 -21.90
N VAL A 25 13.12 10.23 -21.69
CA VAL A 25 12.44 11.46 -22.12
C VAL A 25 13.01 12.69 -21.40
N LEU A 26 13.26 12.59 -20.10
CA LEU A 26 13.86 13.66 -19.29
C LEU A 26 15.30 13.94 -19.75
N ALA A 27 16.07 12.90 -20.04
CA ALA A 27 17.45 13.04 -20.51
C ALA A 27 17.54 13.75 -21.86
N ALA A 28 16.59 13.51 -22.75
CA ALA A 28 16.48 14.24 -24.03
C ALA A 28 16.25 15.75 -23.83
N SER A 29 15.70 16.15 -22.67
CA SER A 29 15.51 17.55 -22.26
C SER A 29 16.66 18.08 -21.38
N GLY A 30 17.78 17.37 -21.30
CA GLY A 30 18.95 17.74 -20.50
C GLY A 30 18.83 17.45 -18.99
N ILE A 31 17.76 16.77 -18.57
CA ILE A 31 17.51 16.44 -17.15
C ILE A 31 17.93 14.99 -16.91
N ARG A 32 18.96 14.79 -16.11
CA ARG A 32 19.39 13.45 -15.68
C ARG A 32 18.83 13.14 -14.29
N ARG A 33 18.17 11.98 -14.14
CA ARG A 33 17.68 11.46 -12.87
C ARG A 33 17.95 9.96 -12.77
N ALA A 34 18.04 9.48 -11.52
CA ALA A 34 18.11 8.07 -11.17
C ALA A 34 17.04 7.83 -10.10
N THR A 35 15.80 7.65 -10.54
CA THR A 35 14.65 7.48 -9.67
C THR A 35 14.72 6.13 -8.95
N LYS A 36 14.64 6.13 -7.63
CA LYS A 36 14.67 4.93 -6.81
C LYS A 36 13.36 4.15 -6.90
N LEU A 37 13.46 2.83 -7.02
CA LEU A 37 12.33 1.92 -7.21
C LEU A 37 12.06 1.14 -5.91
N VAL A 38 10.88 1.37 -5.33
CA VAL A 38 10.50 0.80 -4.04
C VAL A 38 9.18 0.05 -4.16
N PRO A 39 9.19 -1.28 -4.40
CA PRO A 39 7.98 -2.07 -4.39
C PRO A 39 7.46 -2.27 -2.96
N ILE A 40 6.12 -2.32 -2.84
CA ILE A 40 5.45 -2.79 -1.62
C ILE A 40 5.16 -4.28 -1.78
N VAL A 41 5.50 -5.06 -0.77
CA VAL A 41 5.23 -6.50 -0.70
C VAL A 41 4.58 -6.85 0.64
N SER A 42 3.80 -7.93 0.68
CA SER A 42 3.18 -8.42 1.92
C SER A 42 3.76 -9.76 2.38
N THR A 43 4.42 -10.49 1.46
CA THR A 43 4.96 -11.81 1.74
C THR A 43 6.35 -12.01 1.13
N ARG A 44 7.11 -12.95 1.66
CA ARG A 44 8.40 -13.37 1.10
C ARG A 44 8.26 -13.88 -0.34
N LYS A 45 7.19 -14.61 -0.62
CA LYS A 45 6.90 -15.08 -1.98
C LYS A 45 6.74 -13.93 -2.96
N ALA A 46 6.04 -12.85 -2.57
CA ALA A 46 5.87 -11.66 -3.40
C ALA A 46 7.23 -10.97 -3.67
N LEU A 47 8.07 -10.84 -2.64
CA LEU A 47 9.43 -10.31 -2.78
C LEU A 47 10.27 -11.13 -3.77
N ASP A 48 10.30 -12.45 -3.62
CA ASP A 48 11.09 -13.33 -4.48
C ASP A 48 10.62 -13.25 -5.94
N VAL A 49 9.31 -13.11 -6.18
CA VAL A 49 8.74 -12.91 -7.53
C VAL A 49 9.23 -11.61 -8.16
N ILE A 50 9.17 -10.50 -7.44
CA ILE A 50 9.65 -9.20 -7.93
C ILE A 50 11.13 -9.25 -8.24
N ILE A 51 11.96 -9.69 -7.29
CA ILE A 51 13.41 -9.75 -7.45
C ILE A 51 13.78 -10.59 -8.68
N LYS A 52 13.22 -11.80 -8.79
CA LYS A 52 13.49 -12.71 -9.90
C LYS A 52 13.07 -12.10 -11.25
N TYR A 53 11.90 -11.49 -11.30
CA TYR A 53 11.37 -10.92 -12.53
C TYR A 53 12.15 -9.68 -12.97
N TRP A 54 12.40 -8.73 -12.06
CA TRP A 54 13.15 -7.51 -12.36
C TRP A 54 14.58 -7.83 -12.77
N LYS A 55 15.23 -8.76 -12.05
CA LYS A 55 16.59 -9.20 -12.42
C LYS A 55 16.64 -9.84 -13.79
N LYS A 56 15.69 -10.71 -14.10
CA LYS A 56 15.64 -11.42 -15.40
C LYS A 56 15.32 -10.51 -16.57
N LYS A 57 14.37 -9.58 -16.40
CA LYS A 57 13.83 -8.78 -17.51
C LYS A 57 14.52 -7.44 -17.68
N TYR A 58 14.94 -6.82 -16.58
CA TYR A 58 15.45 -5.46 -16.58
C TYR A 58 16.88 -5.33 -16.04
N ASP A 59 17.49 -6.44 -15.64
CA ASP A 59 18.80 -6.49 -14.96
C ASP A 59 18.91 -5.54 -13.76
N THR A 60 17.83 -5.38 -13.02
CA THR A 60 17.76 -4.51 -11.85
C THR A 60 17.17 -5.21 -10.64
N THR A 61 17.31 -4.59 -9.47
CA THR A 61 16.71 -5.00 -8.20
C THR A 61 16.05 -3.80 -7.53
N PRO A 62 15.13 -3.99 -6.56
CA PRO A 62 14.63 -2.88 -5.75
C PRO A 62 15.76 -2.09 -5.07
N ASP A 63 15.62 -0.76 -5.01
CA ASP A 63 16.51 0.10 -4.22
C ASP A 63 16.17 0.08 -2.72
N MET A 64 14.91 -0.20 -2.39
CA MET A 64 14.37 -0.42 -1.05
C MET A 64 13.10 -1.25 -1.18
N VAL A 65 12.66 -1.89 -0.11
CA VAL A 65 11.40 -2.62 -0.04
C VAL A 65 10.55 -2.10 1.12
N VAL A 66 9.26 -1.90 0.88
CA VAL A 66 8.28 -1.69 1.95
C VAL A 66 7.50 -2.98 2.15
N VAL A 67 7.43 -3.46 3.38
CA VAL A 67 6.61 -4.62 3.77
C VAL A 67 5.32 -4.10 4.38
N GLU A 68 4.17 -4.36 3.76
CA GLU A 68 2.87 -4.04 4.33
C GLU A 68 2.21 -5.28 4.93
N GLY A 69 2.06 -5.24 6.26
CA GLY A 69 1.48 -6.32 7.04
C GLY A 69 -0.05 -6.42 6.98
N PRO A 70 -0.61 -7.50 7.54
CA PRO A 70 -2.07 -7.72 7.56
C PRO A 70 -2.84 -6.68 8.37
N GLN A 71 -2.18 -5.84 9.16
CA GLN A 71 -2.79 -4.73 9.90
C GLN A 71 -2.75 -3.39 9.14
N ALA A 72 -2.25 -3.35 7.91
CA ALA A 72 -2.23 -2.14 7.11
C ALA A 72 -3.65 -1.62 6.83
N GLY A 73 -3.78 -0.31 6.66
CA GLY A 73 -4.99 0.34 6.17
C GLY A 73 -5.04 0.33 4.64
N GLY A 74 -6.24 0.52 4.06
CA GLY A 74 -6.41 0.50 2.61
C GLY A 74 -6.34 -0.91 2.02
N HIS A 75 -5.86 -1.03 0.77
CA HIS A 75 -5.78 -2.32 0.08
C HIS A 75 -4.74 -3.24 0.73
N LEU A 76 -5.11 -4.52 0.86
CA LEU A 76 -4.29 -5.53 1.51
C LEU A 76 -3.81 -6.57 0.49
N GLY A 77 -2.54 -6.92 0.56
CA GLY A 77 -1.90 -7.93 -0.30
C GLY A 77 -2.13 -9.37 0.18
N PHE A 78 -3.25 -9.63 0.84
CA PHE A 78 -3.67 -10.91 1.42
C PHE A 78 -5.06 -11.29 0.92
N THR A 79 -5.41 -12.57 0.94
CA THR A 79 -6.80 -13.00 0.80
C THR A 79 -7.55 -12.81 2.12
N PRO A 80 -8.90 -12.77 2.12
CA PRO A 80 -9.66 -12.74 3.37
C PRO A 80 -9.32 -13.88 4.33
N GLU A 81 -9.13 -15.09 3.79
CA GLU A 81 -8.77 -16.28 4.56
C GLU A 81 -7.38 -16.16 5.21
N GLU A 82 -6.42 -15.59 4.48
CA GLU A 82 -5.08 -15.28 5.03
C GLU A 82 -5.17 -14.25 6.15
N LEU A 83 -5.98 -13.20 5.99
CA LEU A 83 -6.18 -12.17 7.03
C LEU A 83 -6.72 -12.75 8.32
N ASP A 84 -7.63 -13.74 8.23
CA ASP A 84 -8.20 -14.42 9.38
C ASP A 84 -7.20 -15.41 10.05
N SER A 85 -6.23 -15.90 9.30
CA SER A 85 -5.25 -16.89 9.77
C SER A 85 -4.00 -16.29 10.42
N TYR A 86 -3.63 -15.07 10.05
CA TYR A 86 -2.42 -14.44 10.60
C TYR A 86 -2.62 -14.02 12.06
N THR A 87 -1.67 -14.44 12.89
CA THR A 87 -1.44 -13.88 14.22
C THR A 87 -0.23 -12.95 14.21
N PRO A 88 -0.04 -12.06 15.18
CA PRO A 88 1.17 -11.25 15.27
C PRO A 88 2.45 -12.09 15.19
N ALA A 89 2.52 -13.18 15.96
CA ALA A 89 3.69 -14.06 15.99
C ALA A 89 3.96 -14.76 14.64
N SER A 90 2.92 -15.23 13.93
CA SER A 90 3.10 -15.88 12.63
C SER A 90 3.53 -14.89 11.55
N TYR A 91 3.10 -13.62 11.66
CA TYR A 91 3.52 -12.62 10.72
C TYR A 91 4.94 -12.10 11.00
N ASP A 92 5.38 -12.10 12.25
CA ASP A 92 6.79 -11.81 12.59
C ASP A 92 7.76 -12.80 11.92
N GLU A 93 7.40 -14.07 11.79
CA GLU A 93 8.21 -15.06 11.06
C GLU A 93 8.27 -14.75 9.56
N GLU A 94 7.16 -14.29 8.97
CA GLU A 94 7.15 -13.82 7.57
C GLU A 94 8.05 -12.59 7.39
N ILE A 95 7.95 -11.61 8.30
CA ILE A 95 8.81 -10.42 8.31
C ILE A 95 10.28 -10.80 8.42
N LYS A 96 10.66 -11.65 9.37
CA LYS A 96 12.04 -12.14 9.54
C LYS A 96 12.57 -12.80 8.25
N SER A 97 11.73 -13.59 7.58
CA SER A 97 12.09 -14.20 6.30
C SER A 97 12.35 -13.17 5.21
N ILE A 98 11.54 -12.11 5.13
CA ILE A 98 11.74 -11.00 4.19
C ILE A 98 13.02 -10.23 4.53
N LEU A 99 13.20 -9.83 5.80
CA LEU A 99 14.36 -9.09 6.28
C LEU A 99 15.67 -9.85 6.07
N SER A 100 15.66 -11.17 6.30
CA SER A 100 16.83 -12.01 5.99
C SER A 100 17.21 -11.94 4.51
N LYS A 101 16.21 -11.96 3.61
CA LYS A 101 16.46 -11.88 2.16
C LYS A 101 16.94 -10.51 1.70
N THR A 102 16.32 -9.46 2.20
CA THR A 102 16.71 -8.08 1.85
C THR A 102 18.10 -7.76 2.36
N LYS A 103 18.44 -8.22 3.57
CA LYS A 103 19.78 -8.10 4.15
C LYS A 103 20.86 -8.85 3.35
N GLU A 104 20.58 -10.09 2.92
CA GLU A 104 21.47 -10.85 2.02
C GLU A 104 21.79 -10.07 0.73
N MET A 105 20.80 -9.34 0.21
CA MET A 105 20.92 -8.56 -1.01
C MET A 105 21.34 -7.11 -0.80
N GLN A 106 21.57 -6.70 0.43
CA GLN A 106 21.90 -5.32 0.81
C GLN A 106 20.83 -4.30 0.35
N ILE A 107 19.55 -4.71 0.39
CA ILE A 107 18.40 -3.86 0.06
C ILE A 107 17.78 -3.38 1.37
N PRO A 108 17.69 -2.07 1.64
CA PRO A 108 16.98 -1.53 2.79
C PRO A 108 15.52 -1.99 2.83
N CYS A 109 15.01 -2.31 4.02
CA CYS A 109 13.66 -2.81 4.21
C CYS A 109 12.92 -2.06 5.31
N VAL A 110 11.77 -1.50 4.95
CA VAL A 110 10.88 -0.74 5.83
C VAL A 110 9.60 -1.53 6.07
N VAL A 111 9.13 -1.58 7.33
CA VAL A 111 7.91 -2.31 7.70
C VAL A 111 6.78 -1.32 8.00
N GLY A 112 5.60 -1.57 7.42
CA GLY A 112 4.37 -0.81 7.63
C GLY A 112 3.18 -1.71 7.96
N GLY A 113 2.10 -1.08 8.42
CA GLY A 113 0.89 -1.77 8.83
C GLY A 113 0.84 -2.05 10.34
N GLY A 114 -0.04 -1.33 11.02
CA GLY A 114 -0.21 -1.45 12.48
C GLY A 114 0.84 -0.72 13.32
N VAL A 115 1.79 -0.03 12.71
CA VAL A 115 2.80 0.76 13.42
C VAL A 115 2.20 2.10 13.85
N TYR A 116 2.10 2.33 15.16
CA TYR A 116 1.50 3.54 15.71
C TYR A 116 2.30 4.14 16.88
N THR A 117 2.89 3.31 17.73
CA THR A 117 3.66 3.69 18.90
C THR A 117 5.16 3.52 18.73
N ARG A 118 5.92 4.06 19.68
CA ARG A 118 7.36 3.81 19.75
C ARG A 118 7.68 2.32 19.95
N GLN A 119 6.86 1.62 20.75
CA GLN A 119 7.05 0.19 20.99
C GLN A 119 6.85 -0.62 19.71
N ASP A 120 5.89 -0.24 18.84
CA ASP A 120 5.71 -0.91 17.55
C ASP A 120 6.96 -0.72 16.66
N TRP A 121 7.55 0.48 16.67
CA TRP A 121 8.80 0.75 15.96
C TRP A 121 9.97 -0.07 16.53
N GLU A 122 10.14 -0.08 17.87
CA GLU A 122 11.19 -0.84 18.55
C GLU A 122 11.06 -2.34 18.24
N HIS A 123 9.86 -2.88 18.23
CA HIS A 123 9.59 -4.27 17.86
C HIS A 123 10.14 -4.62 16.46
N TYR A 124 9.85 -3.81 15.44
CA TYR A 124 10.34 -4.08 14.09
C TYR A 124 11.84 -3.79 13.93
N ALA A 125 12.39 -2.83 14.65
CA ALA A 125 13.83 -2.57 14.70
C ALA A 125 14.57 -3.79 15.31
N ASP A 126 14.03 -4.39 16.38
CA ASP A 126 14.59 -5.60 17.00
C ASP A 126 14.51 -6.82 16.06
N LEU A 127 13.50 -6.89 15.18
CA LEU A 127 13.45 -7.90 14.12
C LEU A 127 14.47 -7.65 13.00
N GLY A 128 15.07 -6.45 12.93
CA GLY A 128 16.10 -6.08 11.96
C GLY A 128 15.63 -5.22 10.79
N ALA A 129 14.46 -4.58 10.89
CA ALA A 129 14.00 -3.60 9.90
C ALA A 129 14.87 -2.33 9.93
N ASP A 130 15.13 -1.75 8.77
CA ASP A 130 15.89 -0.49 8.64
C ASP A 130 15.03 0.74 8.96
N GLY A 131 13.70 0.59 9.00
CA GLY A 131 12.77 1.65 9.34
C GLY A 131 11.32 1.17 9.37
N VAL A 132 10.40 2.10 9.64
CA VAL A 132 8.95 1.83 9.63
C VAL A 132 8.20 2.87 8.81
N GLN A 133 7.06 2.44 8.26
CA GLN A 133 6.10 3.31 7.58
C GLN A 133 4.85 3.47 8.45
N MET A 134 4.48 4.71 8.73
CA MET A 134 3.28 5.06 9.49
C MET A 134 2.37 5.97 8.67
N ALA A 135 1.06 5.77 8.75
CA ALA A 135 0.07 6.65 8.14
C ALA A 135 -0.96 7.14 9.15
N THR A 136 -1.70 6.24 9.79
CA THR A 136 -2.84 6.57 10.67
C THR A 136 -2.47 7.56 11.79
N ARG A 137 -1.28 7.45 12.36
CA ARG A 137 -0.82 8.36 13.40
C ARG A 137 -0.75 9.82 12.93
N PHE A 138 -0.42 10.04 11.67
CA PHE A 138 -0.23 11.38 11.10
C PHE A 138 -1.51 11.96 10.49
N VAL A 139 -2.55 11.16 10.27
CA VAL A 139 -3.85 11.62 9.74
C VAL A 139 -4.48 12.69 10.62
N THR A 140 -4.34 12.57 11.95
CA THR A 140 -4.99 13.47 12.92
C THR A 140 -4.13 14.67 13.32
N THR A 141 -2.98 14.87 12.68
CA THR A 141 -2.08 15.99 12.95
C THR A 141 -2.50 17.27 12.20
N GLU A 142 -1.94 18.40 12.58
CA GLU A 142 -2.19 19.68 11.92
C GLU A 142 -1.60 19.69 10.50
N GLU A 143 -0.48 19.02 10.29
CA GLU A 143 0.24 18.94 9.01
C GLU A 143 -0.52 18.12 7.94
N CYS A 144 -1.45 17.27 8.35
CA CYS A 144 -2.32 16.58 7.40
C CYS A 144 -3.34 17.57 6.82
N ASP A 145 -3.39 17.68 5.51
CA ASP A 145 -4.27 18.59 4.77
C ASP A 145 -5.68 18.03 4.49
N ALA A 146 -5.97 16.81 4.99
CA ALA A 146 -7.31 16.25 4.92
C ALA A 146 -8.34 17.07 5.73
N SER A 147 -9.60 17.02 5.30
CA SER A 147 -10.69 17.73 5.97
C SER A 147 -10.83 17.37 7.44
N MET A 148 -11.39 18.30 8.23
CA MET A 148 -11.66 18.02 9.66
C MET A 148 -12.63 16.85 9.84
N ALA A 149 -13.59 16.66 8.94
CA ALA A 149 -14.51 15.53 8.97
C ALA A 149 -13.76 14.20 8.84
N TYR A 150 -12.78 14.12 7.92
CA TYR A 150 -11.92 12.95 7.76
C TYR A 150 -11.10 12.66 9.03
N LYS A 151 -10.44 13.68 9.60
CA LYS A 151 -9.68 13.54 10.86
C LYS A 151 -10.55 13.09 12.02
N GLN A 152 -11.76 13.65 12.16
CA GLN A 152 -12.72 13.28 13.20
C GLN A 152 -13.19 11.83 13.06
N ALA A 153 -13.35 11.30 11.85
CA ALA A 153 -13.67 9.90 11.64
C ALA A 153 -12.59 8.97 12.25
N TYR A 154 -11.31 9.32 12.11
CA TYR A 154 -10.21 8.56 12.74
C TYR A 154 -10.20 8.69 14.26
N ILE A 155 -10.47 9.90 14.81
CA ILE A 155 -10.47 10.15 16.26
C ILE A 155 -11.61 9.40 16.95
N GLN A 156 -12.78 9.32 16.31
CA GLN A 156 -13.98 8.71 16.86
C GLN A 156 -14.05 7.20 16.66
N ALA A 157 -13.29 6.67 15.68
CA ALA A 157 -13.31 5.25 15.34
C ALA A 157 -12.87 4.39 16.52
N LYS A 158 -13.64 3.34 16.79
CA LYS A 158 -13.33 2.28 17.73
C LYS A 158 -12.83 1.05 16.99
N LYS A 159 -12.32 0.08 17.72
CA LYS A 159 -11.83 -1.17 17.14
C LYS A 159 -12.92 -1.90 16.31
N GLU A 160 -14.16 -1.83 16.77
CA GLU A 160 -15.33 -2.44 16.13
C GLU A 160 -15.70 -1.78 14.80
N ASP A 161 -15.30 -0.53 14.62
CA ASP A 161 -15.55 0.21 13.36
C ASP A 161 -14.54 -0.13 12.27
N ILE A 162 -13.47 -0.87 12.59
CA ILE A 162 -12.47 -1.29 11.61
C ILE A 162 -12.96 -2.56 10.91
N VAL A 163 -13.23 -2.44 9.61
CA VAL A 163 -13.81 -3.52 8.80
C VAL A 163 -12.95 -3.86 7.59
N ILE A 164 -13.06 -5.11 7.13
CA ILE A 164 -12.52 -5.53 5.83
C ILE A 164 -13.64 -5.43 4.81
N VAL A 165 -13.38 -4.72 3.72
CA VAL A 165 -14.32 -4.53 2.62
C VAL A 165 -13.75 -5.10 1.33
N LYS A 166 -14.62 -5.54 0.43
CA LYS A 166 -14.22 -5.89 -0.93
C LYS A 166 -14.13 -4.61 -1.76
N SER A 167 -12.92 -4.23 -2.12
CA SER A 167 -12.71 -3.05 -2.97
C SER A 167 -13.21 -3.30 -4.40
N PRO A 168 -13.67 -2.26 -5.12
CA PRO A 168 -14.02 -2.37 -6.53
C PRO A 168 -12.87 -2.82 -7.44
N VAL A 169 -11.64 -2.73 -6.97
CA VAL A 169 -10.43 -3.19 -7.70
C VAL A 169 -10.09 -4.66 -7.45
N GLY A 170 -10.93 -5.39 -6.71
CA GLY A 170 -10.79 -6.84 -6.51
C GLY A 170 -9.91 -7.26 -5.32
N MET A 171 -9.32 -6.32 -4.59
CA MET A 171 -8.53 -6.61 -3.39
C MET A 171 -9.37 -6.38 -2.13
N PRO A 172 -9.14 -7.12 -1.02
CA PRO A 172 -9.67 -6.72 0.28
C PRO A 172 -9.04 -5.39 0.71
N GLY A 173 -9.82 -4.58 1.42
CA GLY A 173 -9.37 -3.30 1.95
C GLY A 173 -9.80 -3.10 3.39
N ARG A 174 -8.93 -2.56 4.23
CA ARG A 174 -9.27 -2.17 5.60
C ARG A 174 -9.77 -0.73 5.60
N ALA A 175 -10.94 -0.52 6.17
CA ALA A 175 -11.58 0.78 6.22
C ALA A 175 -12.27 1.02 7.57
N ILE A 176 -12.56 2.29 7.87
CA ILE A 176 -13.47 2.67 8.95
C ILE A 176 -14.89 2.52 8.41
N HIS A 177 -15.73 1.76 9.13
CA HIS A 177 -17.14 1.57 8.81
C HIS A 177 -17.89 2.91 8.77
N ASN A 178 -18.75 3.08 7.79
CA ASN A 178 -19.59 4.27 7.62
C ASN A 178 -20.85 3.97 6.82
N VAL A 179 -21.76 4.95 6.78
CA VAL A 179 -23.06 4.85 6.07
C VAL A 179 -22.88 4.55 4.57
N PHE A 180 -21.83 5.05 3.93
CA PHE A 180 -21.55 4.75 2.52
C PHE A 180 -21.30 3.25 2.31
N LEU A 181 -20.50 2.63 3.18
CA LEU A 181 -20.21 1.19 3.10
C LEU A 181 -21.48 0.35 3.35
N ASP A 182 -22.38 0.80 4.23
CA ASP A 182 -23.66 0.10 4.44
C ASP A 182 -24.54 0.11 3.19
N LYS A 183 -24.65 1.26 2.54
CA LYS A 183 -25.39 1.39 1.29
C LYS A 183 -24.80 0.52 0.17
N VAL A 184 -23.46 0.50 0.05
CA VAL A 184 -22.77 -0.41 -0.89
C VAL A 184 -23.09 -1.87 -0.59
N ARG A 185 -23.09 -2.29 0.69
CA ARG A 185 -23.47 -3.65 1.10
C ARG A 185 -24.93 -3.99 0.77
N GLN A 186 -25.81 -3.00 0.80
CA GLN A 186 -27.22 -3.14 0.41
C GLN A 186 -27.43 -3.17 -1.11
N GLY A 187 -26.36 -3.06 -1.89
CA GLY A 187 -26.39 -3.12 -3.34
C GLY A 187 -26.57 -1.75 -4.03
N GLU A 188 -26.54 -0.65 -3.30
CA GLU A 188 -26.54 0.67 -3.90
C GLU A 188 -25.26 0.92 -4.70
N ARG A 189 -25.40 1.63 -5.83
CA ARG A 189 -24.28 1.97 -6.70
C ARG A 189 -24.04 3.48 -6.72
N PHE A 190 -22.74 3.85 -6.58
CA PHE A 190 -22.28 5.23 -6.54
C PHE A 190 -21.30 5.50 -7.68
N MET A 191 -21.83 5.61 -8.90
CA MET A 191 -21.03 5.90 -10.10
C MET A 191 -21.50 7.22 -10.72
N ARG A 192 -20.74 8.30 -10.50
CA ARG A 192 -20.98 9.61 -11.13
C ARG A 192 -20.19 9.77 -12.45
N GLY A 193 -19.12 9.00 -12.62
CA GLY A 193 -18.27 9.03 -13.80
C GLY A 193 -17.09 8.07 -13.66
N CYS A 194 -16.45 7.73 -14.78
CA CYS A 194 -15.22 6.94 -14.77
C CYS A 194 -14.01 7.84 -14.85
N ARG A 195 -13.06 7.67 -13.91
CA ARG A 195 -11.77 8.40 -13.87
C ARG A 195 -10.68 7.73 -14.72
N GLN A 196 -10.97 6.60 -15.36
CA GLN A 196 -10.04 5.82 -16.19
C GLN A 196 -8.70 5.52 -15.48
N CYS A 197 -8.75 5.31 -14.15
CA CYS A 197 -7.57 5.15 -13.31
C CYS A 197 -6.99 3.72 -13.33
N ILE A 198 -7.80 2.71 -13.66
CA ILE A 198 -7.40 1.29 -13.65
C ILE A 198 -7.97 0.62 -14.90
N THR A 199 -7.08 0.02 -15.71
CA THR A 199 -7.43 -0.61 -17.00
C THR A 199 -8.34 -1.83 -16.86
N THR A 200 -8.24 -2.56 -15.76
CA THR A 200 -9.04 -3.77 -15.46
C THR A 200 -10.40 -3.45 -14.81
N CYS A 201 -10.65 -2.21 -14.43
CA CYS A 201 -11.91 -1.80 -13.83
C CYS A 201 -13.02 -1.74 -14.89
N ASN A 202 -14.17 -2.37 -14.58
CA ASN A 202 -15.37 -2.24 -15.39
C ASN A 202 -16.39 -1.32 -14.72
N PRO A 203 -16.54 -0.06 -15.18
CA PRO A 203 -17.46 0.92 -14.57
C PRO A 203 -18.94 0.47 -14.57
N ALA A 204 -19.31 -0.46 -15.46
CA ALA A 204 -20.68 -0.97 -15.52
C ALA A 204 -21.03 -1.95 -14.38
N THR A 205 -20.04 -2.59 -13.78
CA THR A 205 -20.25 -3.66 -12.78
C THR A 205 -19.80 -3.32 -11.38
N VAL A 206 -18.85 -2.39 -11.22
CA VAL A 206 -18.37 -1.99 -9.88
C VAL A 206 -19.39 -1.17 -9.11
N PRO A 207 -19.48 -1.30 -7.79
CA PRO A 207 -20.45 -0.57 -6.98
C PRO A 207 -20.13 0.92 -6.87
N TYR A 208 -18.86 1.32 -6.96
CA TYR A 208 -18.42 2.71 -6.90
C TYR A 208 -17.04 2.90 -7.55
N CYS A 209 -16.72 4.13 -7.90
CA CYS A 209 -15.37 4.48 -8.36
C CYS A 209 -14.47 4.66 -7.15
N ILE A 210 -13.39 3.85 -7.05
CA ILE A 210 -12.45 3.93 -5.91
C ILE A 210 -11.77 5.31 -5.82
N THR A 211 -11.37 5.88 -6.95
CA THR A 211 -10.72 7.21 -6.99
C THR A 211 -11.67 8.30 -6.50
N GLU A 212 -12.93 8.28 -6.94
CA GLU A 212 -13.96 9.22 -6.47
C GLU A 212 -14.21 9.07 -4.96
N ALA A 213 -14.31 7.83 -4.48
CA ALA A 213 -14.54 7.56 -3.06
C ALA A 213 -13.38 8.04 -2.19
N LEU A 214 -12.13 7.89 -2.65
CA LEU A 214 -10.96 8.39 -1.93
C LEU A 214 -10.91 9.92 -1.89
N ILE A 215 -11.21 10.59 -3.01
CA ILE A 215 -11.29 12.05 -3.07
C ILE A 215 -12.35 12.57 -2.10
N ASN A 216 -13.57 12.04 -2.19
CA ASN A 216 -14.68 12.46 -1.33
C ASN A 216 -14.38 12.18 0.15
N ALA A 217 -13.68 11.10 0.48
CA ALA A 217 -13.31 10.79 1.87
C ALA A 217 -12.36 11.86 2.46
N VAL A 218 -11.39 12.33 1.67
CA VAL A 218 -10.41 13.33 2.12
C VAL A 218 -11.00 14.74 2.20
N GLU A 219 -11.91 15.05 1.29
CA GLU A 219 -12.58 16.37 1.24
C GLU A 219 -13.68 16.53 2.30
N GLY A 220 -14.30 15.45 2.77
CA GLY A 220 -15.34 15.40 3.81
C GLY A 220 -16.74 15.25 3.25
#